data_0349aa9d788ff8684f82552963e4d981
#
_entry.id   0349aa9d788ff8684f82552963e4d981
#
_cell.length_a   1.000
_cell.length_b   1.000
_cell.length_c   1.000
_cell.angle_alpha   90.00
_cell.angle_beta   90.00
_cell.angle_gamma   90.00
#
_symmetry.space_group_name_H-M   'P 1'
#
loop_
_entity.id
_entity.type
_entity.pdbx_description
1 polymer ?
#
loop_
_entity_poly.entity_id
_entity_poly.type
_entity_poly.pdbx_seq_one_letter_code
_entity_poly.pdbx_strand_id
1 'polypeptide(L)'
;MRFNTRFIAGCLLVACAGWPLSGCGLSALSDDPDTLYASALRASLDQEHTESARAAFHYMKSTNPDNVRYDRAEKLLAQNVEALGLDYAASLFYLDIAESRRDVRLVGDAVGALERLLRRDGYDQMTLRDGFLARAEITGLAPNERAFVAYHQGLDSLRNNLMDWATERFSQIPKTSPYRHRAEYALIIHSLATYELDEVLERLEVLSQAEDLPDDLSNEIHRTLGRIGFEQKRFDDALREYELIRHTATDDPSLLLEMAWSNYYLGNYQRALGLLVALDAPAYSGLIAPERYLLEALSLEQLCQFEPARIAATRLRARHGHALDDLHAKTPLRESSAIRAAARHRESGRAPADFRRHMRHEAAKFAEIREQFGPQLAQHLDQIYAHGLQEAERREDAQLFGQMREVSEELLTAEEGVRLVLHELAVSVLRGRERDQADPLYRNIEVPVGGDSVFYKFDGEFWTDEVDNLIVPLEDRCVE
;
A
#
# COMPACT_ATOMS: atom_id res chain seq x y z
N MET A 1 -11.07 -3.16 -19.66
CA MET A 1 -11.35 -2.20 -20.76
C MET A 1 -10.40 -2.53 -21.90
N ARG A 2 -10.92 -2.97 -23.03
CA ARG A 2 -10.10 -3.30 -24.19
C ARG A 2 -9.54 -2.01 -24.78
N PHE A 3 -8.22 -1.87 -24.83
CA PHE A 3 -7.58 -0.88 -25.67
C PHE A 3 -7.86 -1.25 -27.13
N ASN A 4 -8.76 -0.54 -27.75
CA ASN A 4 -9.08 -0.74 -29.15
C ASN A 4 -8.09 0.11 -29.97
N THR A 5 -7.02 -0.49 -30.47
CA THR A 5 -5.99 0.14 -31.31
C THR A 5 -6.48 0.52 -32.72
N ARG A 6 -7.80 0.70 -32.90
CA ARG A 6 -8.36 1.10 -34.21
C ARG A 6 -8.91 2.52 -34.18
N PHE A 7 -8.01 3.49 -34.21
CA PHE A 7 -8.33 4.85 -34.68
C PHE A 7 -7.13 5.43 -35.40
N ILE A 8 -7.03 5.17 -36.68
CA ILE A 8 -6.20 5.94 -37.63
C ILE A 8 -7.00 6.11 -38.92
N ALA A 9 -7.56 7.27 -39.11
CA ALA A 9 -7.79 7.83 -40.46
C ALA A 9 -7.98 9.34 -40.32
N GLY A 10 -7.11 10.11 -40.92
CA GLY A 10 -7.25 11.56 -41.06
C GLY A 10 -5.92 12.28 -41.24
N CYS A 11 -5.22 12.00 -42.35
CA CYS A 11 -4.12 12.87 -42.82
C CYS A 11 -4.66 14.11 -43.47
N LEU A 12 -4.28 15.29 -42.97
CA LEU A 12 -4.30 16.54 -43.73
C LEU A 12 -2.84 16.97 -43.96
N LEU A 13 -2.44 16.93 -45.23
CA LEU A 13 -1.18 17.44 -45.78
C LEU A 13 -1.20 18.99 -45.73
N VAL A 14 -0.26 19.58 -45.00
CA VAL A 14 0.15 20.98 -45.19
C VAL A 14 1.65 20.97 -45.45
N ALA A 15 1.98 21.29 -46.69
CA ALA A 15 3.34 21.56 -47.12
C ALA A 15 3.76 22.97 -46.69
N CYS A 16 4.83 23.08 -45.92
CA CYS A 16 5.56 24.34 -45.72
C CYS A 16 7.04 24.13 -46.05
N ALA A 17 7.47 24.94 -46.99
CA ALA A 17 8.84 25.01 -47.50
C ALA A 17 9.80 25.70 -46.51
N GLY A 18 10.95 25.12 -46.35
CA GLY A 18 12.31 25.61 -46.16
C GLY A 18 12.62 26.73 -45.19
N TRP A 19 13.48 26.32 -44.16
CA TRP A 19 14.68 27.07 -43.79
C TRP A 19 15.59 26.16 -42.93
N PRO A 20 16.89 26.11 -43.12
CA PRO A 20 17.80 25.29 -42.36
C PRO A 20 18.20 26.02 -41.05
N LEU A 21 17.69 25.57 -39.93
CA LEU A 21 18.25 25.92 -38.66
C LEU A 21 19.06 24.70 -38.16
N SER A 22 20.38 24.92 -38.03
CA SER A 22 21.32 23.98 -37.43
C SER A 22 20.99 23.81 -35.94
N GLY A 23 20.14 22.84 -35.62
CA GLY A 23 19.92 22.31 -34.28
C GLY A 23 20.41 20.87 -34.27
N CYS A 24 20.87 20.31 -33.16
CA CYS A 24 21.22 18.90 -32.96
C CYS A 24 20.12 18.05 -33.61
N GLY A 25 20.34 17.69 -34.88
CA GLY A 25 19.32 17.07 -35.69
C GLY A 25 19.21 15.61 -35.35
N LEU A 26 18.01 15.19 -34.96
CA LEU A 26 17.60 13.78 -35.02
C LEU A 26 18.05 13.24 -36.40
N SER A 27 18.83 12.17 -36.39
CA SER A 27 19.21 11.48 -37.62
C SER A 27 17.94 11.09 -38.40
N ALA A 28 17.90 11.38 -39.71
CA ALA A 28 16.77 10.97 -40.51
C ALA A 28 16.69 9.44 -40.52
N LEU A 29 15.55 8.87 -40.11
CA LEU A 29 15.32 7.43 -40.16
C LEU A 29 15.08 7.03 -41.61
N SER A 30 15.56 5.84 -41.98
CA SER A 30 15.25 5.21 -43.27
C SER A 30 13.78 4.83 -43.36
N ASP A 31 13.21 4.85 -44.54
CA ASP A 31 11.84 4.33 -44.77
C ASP A 31 11.83 2.81 -45.03
N ASP A 32 13.02 2.20 -45.20
CA ASP A 32 13.15 0.76 -45.41
C ASP A 32 13.08 -0.01 -44.05
N PRO A 33 12.11 -0.93 -43.86
CA PRO A 33 11.93 -1.66 -42.62
C PRO A 33 13.13 -2.47 -42.15
N ASP A 34 13.87 -3.12 -43.09
CA ASP A 34 15.06 -3.91 -42.72
C ASP A 34 16.18 -3.02 -42.18
N THR A 35 16.36 -1.86 -42.76
CA THR A 35 17.31 -0.84 -42.30
C THR A 35 16.91 -0.27 -40.95
N LEU A 36 15.62 -0.01 -40.72
CA LEU A 36 15.09 0.47 -39.44
C LEU A 36 15.35 -0.53 -38.30
N TYR A 37 15.03 -1.81 -38.52
CA TYR A 37 15.24 -2.85 -37.53
C TYR A 37 16.72 -3.03 -37.21
N ALA A 38 17.60 -3.04 -38.23
CA ALA A 38 19.05 -3.14 -38.04
C ALA A 38 19.61 -1.90 -37.30
N SER A 39 19.09 -0.71 -37.57
CA SER A 39 19.45 0.53 -36.86
C SER A 39 19.04 0.46 -35.40
N ALA A 40 17.81 0.01 -35.11
CA ALA A 40 17.34 -0.17 -33.74
C ALA A 40 18.21 -1.11 -32.92
N LEU A 41 18.60 -2.27 -33.52
CA LEU A 41 19.48 -3.23 -32.85
C LEU A 41 20.87 -2.63 -32.58
N ARG A 42 21.46 -1.93 -33.55
CA ARG A 42 22.77 -1.31 -33.40
C ARG A 42 22.75 -0.25 -32.29
N ALA A 43 21.80 0.68 -32.34
CA ALA A 43 21.65 1.73 -31.34
C ALA A 43 21.44 1.15 -29.93
N SER A 44 20.71 0.03 -29.82
CA SER A 44 20.54 -0.67 -28.51
C SER A 44 21.86 -1.26 -28.01
N LEU A 45 22.69 -1.84 -28.87
CA LEU A 45 24.01 -2.36 -28.51
C LEU A 45 24.96 -1.22 -28.10
N ASP A 46 24.85 -0.07 -28.75
CA ASP A 46 25.64 1.13 -28.47
C ASP A 46 25.08 1.91 -27.26
N GLN A 47 24.03 1.43 -26.59
CA GLN A 47 23.31 2.07 -25.45
C GLN A 47 22.69 3.42 -25.82
N GLU A 48 22.44 3.68 -27.07
CA GLU A 48 21.69 4.85 -27.57
C GLU A 48 20.18 4.61 -27.47
N HIS A 49 19.69 4.53 -26.22
CA HIS A 49 18.34 4.02 -25.92
C HIS A 49 17.19 4.79 -26.60
N THR A 50 17.29 6.13 -26.67
CA THR A 50 16.25 6.94 -27.35
C THR A 50 16.22 6.71 -28.86
N GLU A 51 17.40 6.57 -29.49
CA GLU A 51 17.51 6.28 -30.93
C GLU A 51 16.99 4.88 -31.25
N SER A 52 17.39 3.89 -30.43
CA SER A 52 16.90 2.52 -30.57
C SER A 52 15.38 2.44 -30.43
N ALA A 53 14.81 3.07 -29.40
CA ALA A 53 13.36 3.10 -29.17
C ALA A 53 12.62 3.77 -30.34
N ARG A 54 13.16 4.88 -30.85
CA ARG A 54 12.61 5.60 -32.01
C ARG A 54 12.61 4.74 -33.27
N ALA A 55 13.73 4.10 -33.58
CA ALA A 55 13.86 3.25 -34.75
C ALA A 55 12.97 1.99 -34.67
N ALA A 56 12.90 1.35 -33.50
CA ALA A 56 12.03 0.22 -33.26
C ALA A 56 10.55 0.57 -33.41
N PHE A 57 10.12 1.70 -32.83
CA PHE A 57 8.75 2.18 -32.98
C PHE A 57 8.40 2.52 -34.44
N HIS A 58 9.31 3.16 -35.17
CA HIS A 58 9.09 3.47 -36.57
C HIS A 58 8.99 2.22 -37.45
N TYR A 59 9.82 1.19 -37.16
CA TYR A 59 9.70 -0.14 -37.76
C TYR A 59 8.31 -0.75 -37.54
N MET A 60 7.80 -0.72 -36.30
CA MET A 60 6.46 -1.23 -35.98
C MET A 60 5.36 -0.48 -36.73
N LYS A 61 5.50 0.81 -36.93
CA LYS A 61 4.53 1.62 -37.70
C LYS A 61 4.58 1.36 -39.22
N SER A 62 5.74 0.96 -39.76
CA SER A 62 5.92 0.68 -41.20
C SER A 62 5.68 -0.78 -41.57
N THR A 63 5.47 -1.65 -40.58
CA THR A 63 5.40 -3.11 -40.76
C THR A 63 4.07 -3.68 -40.26
N ASN A 64 3.58 -4.75 -40.92
CA ASN A 64 2.40 -5.46 -40.43
C ASN A 64 2.70 -6.19 -39.10
N PRO A 65 1.80 -6.14 -38.12
CA PRO A 65 1.90 -6.91 -36.86
C PRO A 65 2.12 -8.43 -37.04
N ASP A 66 1.72 -9.01 -38.16
CA ASP A 66 1.96 -10.42 -38.47
C ASP A 66 3.42 -10.73 -38.87
N ASN A 67 4.27 -9.73 -39.00
CA ASN A 67 5.68 -9.91 -39.30
C ASN A 67 6.42 -10.53 -38.13
N VAL A 68 7.23 -11.55 -38.38
CA VAL A 68 8.03 -12.31 -37.38
C VAL A 68 8.92 -11.41 -36.50
N ARG A 69 9.33 -10.24 -37.02
CA ARG A 69 10.19 -9.29 -36.29
C ARG A 69 9.40 -8.23 -35.52
N TYR A 70 8.08 -8.16 -35.66
CA TYR A 70 7.27 -7.12 -35.03
C TYR A 70 7.39 -7.19 -33.51
N ASP A 71 7.09 -8.33 -32.88
CA ASP A 71 7.20 -8.50 -31.42
C ASP A 71 8.65 -8.34 -30.92
N ARG A 72 9.65 -8.65 -31.75
CA ARG A 72 11.05 -8.42 -31.39
C ARG A 72 11.40 -6.94 -31.38
N ALA A 73 10.85 -6.17 -32.33
CA ALA A 73 11.01 -4.72 -32.34
C ALA A 73 10.29 -4.08 -31.16
N GLU A 74 9.10 -4.56 -30.82
CA GLU A 74 8.33 -4.11 -29.66
C GLU A 74 9.06 -4.44 -28.34
N LYS A 75 9.64 -5.62 -28.21
CA LYS A 75 10.51 -5.97 -27.08
C LYS A 75 11.73 -5.05 -26.98
N LEU A 76 12.35 -4.74 -28.12
CA LEU A 76 13.50 -3.83 -28.16
C LEU A 76 13.08 -2.42 -27.75
N LEU A 77 11.92 -1.95 -28.20
CA LEU A 77 11.32 -0.69 -27.76
C LEU A 77 11.10 -0.68 -26.25
N ALA A 78 10.44 -1.71 -25.70
CA ALA A 78 10.17 -1.86 -24.27
C ALA A 78 11.46 -1.81 -23.43
N GLN A 79 12.48 -2.59 -23.82
CA GLN A 79 13.76 -2.66 -23.12
C GLN A 79 14.50 -1.32 -23.09
N ASN A 80 14.50 -0.57 -24.22
CA ASN A 80 15.16 0.73 -24.27
C ASN A 80 14.39 1.80 -23.51
N VAL A 81 13.06 1.75 -23.52
CA VAL A 81 12.21 2.63 -22.70
C VAL A 81 12.38 2.33 -21.22
N GLU A 82 12.48 1.04 -20.83
CA GLU A 82 12.80 0.61 -19.45
C GLU A 82 14.19 1.12 -19.01
N ALA A 83 15.22 0.98 -19.88
CA ALA A 83 16.58 1.46 -19.59
C ALA A 83 16.66 2.97 -19.36
N LEU A 84 15.76 3.74 -19.94
CA LEU A 84 15.59 5.16 -19.67
C LEU A 84 14.82 5.45 -18.37
N GLY A 85 14.37 4.39 -17.65
CA GLY A 85 13.58 4.50 -16.43
C GLY A 85 12.15 5.00 -16.67
N LEU A 86 11.59 4.70 -17.85
CA LEU A 86 10.21 4.93 -18.22
C LEU A 86 9.41 3.63 -18.05
N ASP A 87 9.35 3.17 -16.78
CA ASP A 87 8.91 1.83 -16.39
C ASP A 87 7.43 1.56 -16.71
N TYR A 88 6.57 2.57 -16.52
CA TYR A 88 5.16 2.45 -16.84
C TYR A 88 4.93 2.28 -18.33
N ALA A 89 5.60 3.10 -19.15
CA ALA A 89 5.49 2.96 -20.60
C ALA A 89 6.06 1.61 -21.08
N ALA A 90 7.20 1.18 -20.53
CA ALA A 90 7.79 -0.12 -20.83
C ALA A 90 6.83 -1.26 -20.49
N SER A 91 6.15 -1.20 -19.34
CA SER A 91 5.20 -2.23 -18.92
C SER A 91 4.04 -2.42 -19.90
N LEU A 92 3.56 -1.33 -20.51
CA LEU A 92 2.49 -1.42 -21.49
C LEU A 92 2.94 -2.12 -22.79
N PHE A 93 4.18 -1.89 -23.25
CA PHE A 93 4.74 -2.63 -24.38
C PHE A 93 4.97 -4.10 -24.05
N TYR A 94 5.47 -4.43 -22.85
CA TYR A 94 5.57 -5.82 -22.40
C TYR A 94 4.20 -6.50 -22.29
N LEU A 95 3.17 -5.79 -21.85
CA LEU A 95 1.80 -6.29 -21.82
C LEU A 95 1.28 -6.60 -23.22
N ASP A 96 1.53 -5.72 -24.22
CA ASP A 96 1.08 -5.95 -25.58
C ASP A 96 1.73 -7.20 -26.20
N ILE A 97 3.04 -7.41 -25.97
CA ILE A 97 3.75 -8.65 -26.37
C ILE A 97 3.11 -9.88 -25.71
N ALA A 98 2.83 -9.80 -24.39
CA ALA A 98 2.27 -10.91 -23.66
C ALA A 98 0.82 -11.21 -24.08
N GLU A 99 0.00 -10.20 -24.40
CA GLU A 99 -1.37 -10.34 -24.89
C GLU A 99 -1.45 -10.84 -26.35
N SER A 100 -0.55 -10.38 -27.19
CA SER A 100 -0.54 -10.71 -28.64
C SER A 100 -0.21 -12.19 -28.90
N ARG A 101 0.67 -12.78 -28.12
CA ARG A 101 1.13 -14.18 -28.18
C ARG A 101 1.63 -14.63 -29.55
N ARG A 102 2.09 -13.74 -30.39
CA ARG A 102 2.58 -14.04 -31.75
C ARG A 102 3.88 -14.85 -31.69
N ASP A 103 4.80 -14.51 -30.80
CA ASP A 103 6.01 -15.31 -30.51
C ASP A 103 6.01 -15.77 -29.04
N VAL A 104 5.69 -17.05 -28.81
CA VAL A 104 5.59 -17.66 -27.45
C VAL A 104 6.88 -17.50 -26.64
N ARG A 105 8.05 -17.45 -27.30
CA ARG A 105 9.33 -17.27 -26.60
C ARG A 105 9.48 -15.86 -26.01
N LEU A 106 8.92 -14.86 -26.68
CA LEU A 106 8.95 -13.49 -26.21
C LEU A 106 7.91 -13.22 -25.10
N VAL A 107 6.85 -14.01 -25.04
CA VAL A 107 5.86 -13.95 -23.96
C VAL A 107 6.52 -14.21 -22.58
N GLY A 108 7.37 -15.26 -22.48
CA GLY A 108 8.12 -15.53 -21.25
C GLY A 108 9.02 -14.36 -20.85
N ASP A 109 9.78 -13.82 -21.79
CA ASP A 109 10.63 -12.64 -21.54
C ASP A 109 9.83 -11.41 -21.08
N ALA A 110 8.68 -11.17 -21.71
CA ALA A 110 7.80 -10.06 -21.37
C ALA A 110 7.21 -10.22 -19.96
N VAL A 111 6.72 -11.43 -19.62
CA VAL A 111 6.21 -11.76 -18.28
C VAL A 111 7.29 -11.58 -17.20
N GLY A 112 8.52 -12.07 -17.47
CA GLY A 112 9.66 -11.87 -16.57
C GLY A 112 10.04 -10.41 -16.38
N ALA A 113 9.91 -9.58 -17.43
CA ALA A 113 10.11 -8.14 -17.34
C ALA A 113 9.01 -7.47 -16.47
N LEU A 114 7.76 -7.84 -16.68
CA LEU A 114 6.63 -7.35 -15.87
C LEU A 114 6.80 -7.73 -14.40
N GLU A 115 7.24 -8.94 -14.08
CA GLU A 115 7.54 -9.36 -12.70
C GLU A 115 8.62 -8.47 -12.06
N ARG A 116 9.70 -8.16 -12.78
CA ARG A 116 10.75 -7.25 -12.28
C ARG A 116 10.23 -5.84 -12.02
N LEU A 117 9.42 -5.31 -12.93
CA LEU A 117 8.85 -3.97 -12.80
C LEU A 117 7.90 -3.86 -11.60
N LEU A 118 7.09 -4.89 -11.35
CA LEU A 118 6.16 -4.93 -10.22
C LEU A 118 6.83 -5.01 -8.84
N ARG A 119 8.09 -5.43 -8.79
CA ARG A 119 8.87 -5.46 -7.54
C ARG A 119 9.47 -4.09 -7.19
N ARG A 120 9.38 -3.11 -8.10
CA ARG A 120 9.86 -1.74 -7.82
C ARG A 120 8.88 -0.99 -6.93
N ASP A 121 9.41 -0.21 -6.01
CA ASP A 121 8.60 0.60 -5.10
C ASP A 121 7.69 1.57 -5.87
N GLY A 122 6.46 1.69 -5.40
CA GLY A 122 5.48 2.60 -5.98
C GLY A 122 4.79 2.08 -7.25
N TYR A 123 5.06 0.84 -7.68
CA TYR A 123 4.42 0.27 -8.86
C TYR A 123 3.07 -0.38 -8.51
N ASP A 124 2.01 0.00 -9.24
CA ASP A 124 0.67 -0.54 -9.01
C ASP A 124 0.43 -1.88 -9.69
N GLN A 125 0.26 -2.93 -8.90
CA GLN A 125 -0.09 -4.27 -9.39
C GLN A 125 -1.46 -4.34 -10.07
N MET A 126 -2.36 -3.39 -9.81
CA MET A 126 -3.71 -3.38 -10.39
C MET A 126 -3.70 -3.24 -11.91
N THR A 127 -2.75 -2.49 -12.47
CA THR A 127 -2.61 -2.34 -13.93
C THR A 127 -2.44 -3.68 -14.65
N LEU A 128 -1.76 -4.63 -14.01
CA LEU A 128 -1.56 -5.98 -14.54
C LEU A 128 -2.72 -6.92 -14.21
N ARG A 129 -3.33 -6.78 -13.03
CA ARG A 129 -4.43 -7.65 -12.59
C ARG A 129 -5.70 -7.44 -13.39
N ASP A 130 -6.06 -6.19 -13.69
CA ASP A 130 -7.31 -5.87 -14.37
C ASP A 130 -7.27 -6.14 -15.89
N GLY A 131 -6.05 -6.35 -16.44
CA GLY A 131 -5.84 -6.60 -17.86
C GLY A 131 -5.65 -8.08 -18.18
N PHE A 132 -4.40 -8.40 -18.46
CA PHE A 132 -3.95 -9.61 -19.10
C PHE A 132 -3.89 -10.83 -18.16
N LEU A 133 -3.36 -10.66 -16.93
CA LEU A 133 -3.10 -11.79 -16.03
C LEU A 133 -4.38 -12.50 -15.58
N ALA A 134 -5.50 -11.77 -15.48
CA ALA A 134 -6.74 -12.34 -14.99
C ALA A 134 -7.41 -13.35 -15.93
N ARG A 135 -7.14 -13.28 -17.23
CA ARG A 135 -8.00 -13.93 -18.25
C ARG A 135 -7.30 -14.86 -19.21
N ALA A 136 -5.97 -14.91 -19.22
CA ALA A 136 -5.24 -15.59 -20.27
C ALA A 136 -4.64 -16.91 -19.81
N GLU A 137 -4.94 -18.00 -20.51
CA GLU A 137 -4.10 -19.19 -20.47
C GLU A 137 -2.81 -18.90 -21.22
N ILE A 138 -1.68 -18.82 -20.51
CA ILE A 138 -0.39 -18.58 -21.09
C ILE A 138 0.37 -19.89 -21.06
N THR A 139 0.65 -20.41 -22.23
CA THR A 139 1.45 -21.65 -22.41
C THR A 139 2.90 -21.31 -22.71
N GLY A 140 3.83 -22.23 -22.42
CA GLY A 140 5.24 -22.08 -22.77
C GLY A 140 6.08 -21.23 -21.80
N LEU A 141 5.53 -20.89 -20.64
CA LEU A 141 6.24 -20.16 -19.58
C LEU A 141 7.23 -21.06 -18.84
N ALA A 142 8.39 -20.53 -18.49
CA ALA A 142 9.29 -21.16 -17.54
C ALA A 142 8.66 -21.25 -16.14
N PRO A 143 9.19 -22.09 -15.24
CA PRO A 143 8.55 -22.32 -13.92
C PRO A 143 8.31 -21.05 -13.10
N ASN A 144 9.23 -20.08 -13.14
CA ASN A 144 9.11 -18.84 -12.36
C ASN A 144 8.01 -17.93 -12.92
N GLU A 145 8.01 -17.68 -14.23
CA GLU A 145 6.97 -16.88 -14.88
C GLU A 145 5.59 -17.54 -14.73
N ARG A 146 5.54 -18.87 -14.78
CA ARG A 146 4.29 -19.62 -14.52
C ARG A 146 3.80 -19.42 -13.10
N ALA A 147 4.70 -19.48 -12.12
CA ALA A 147 4.35 -19.24 -10.72
C ALA A 147 3.83 -17.81 -10.49
N PHE A 148 4.46 -16.81 -11.10
CA PHE A 148 4.02 -15.42 -11.06
C PHE A 148 2.60 -15.26 -11.64
N VAL A 149 2.36 -15.79 -12.84
CA VAL A 149 1.05 -15.73 -13.50
C VAL A 149 -0.01 -16.48 -12.68
N ALA A 150 0.29 -17.71 -12.23
CA ALA A 150 -0.64 -18.50 -11.43
C ALA A 150 -1.01 -17.80 -10.11
N TYR A 151 -0.04 -17.15 -9.46
CA TYR A 151 -0.28 -16.39 -8.24
C TYR A 151 -1.27 -15.24 -8.48
N HIS A 152 -1.04 -14.40 -9.48
CA HIS A 152 -1.93 -13.27 -9.77
C HIS A 152 -3.30 -13.69 -10.27
N GLN A 153 -3.39 -14.76 -11.06
CA GLN A 153 -4.68 -15.33 -11.49
C GLN A 153 -5.46 -15.94 -10.32
N GLY A 154 -4.76 -16.59 -9.38
CA GLY A 154 -5.37 -17.10 -8.15
C GLY A 154 -5.92 -15.97 -7.28
N LEU A 155 -5.17 -14.88 -7.09
CA LEU A 155 -5.64 -13.70 -6.36
C LEU A 155 -6.87 -13.04 -7.02
N ASP A 156 -6.92 -12.98 -8.35
CA ASP A 156 -8.10 -12.48 -9.06
C ASP A 156 -9.29 -13.41 -8.87
N SER A 157 -9.08 -14.73 -8.90
CA SER A 157 -10.12 -15.70 -8.61
C SER A 157 -10.69 -15.56 -7.20
N LEU A 158 -9.83 -15.37 -6.18
CA LEU A 158 -10.27 -15.10 -4.80
C LEU A 158 -11.12 -13.82 -4.71
N ARG A 159 -10.67 -12.74 -5.36
CA ARG A 159 -11.43 -11.47 -5.40
C ARG A 159 -12.83 -11.62 -5.99
N ASN A 160 -13.00 -12.55 -6.91
CA ASN A 160 -14.29 -12.89 -7.52
C ASN A 160 -15.03 -14.03 -6.80
N ASN A 161 -14.59 -14.44 -5.59
CA ASN A 161 -15.14 -15.55 -4.80
C ASN A 161 -15.15 -16.92 -5.54
N LEU A 162 -14.15 -17.15 -6.40
CA LEU A 162 -13.97 -18.38 -7.16
C LEU A 162 -12.90 -19.25 -6.51
N MET A 163 -13.16 -19.80 -5.32
CA MET A 163 -12.21 -20.53 -4.48
C MET A 163 -11.58 -21.73 -5.20
N ASP A 164 -12.40 -22.56 -5.91
CA ASP A 164 -11.91 -23.74 -6.62
C ASP A 164 -10.89 -23.35 -7.70
N TRP A 165 -11.19 -22.30 -8.46
CA TRP A 165 -10.27 -21.76 -9.47
C TRP A 165 -8.98 -21.21 -8.85
N ALA A 166 -9.08 -20.51 -7.73
CA ALA A 166 -7.91 -20.02 -7.01
C ALA A 166 -7.02 -21.16 -6.55
N THR A 167 -7.62 -22.20 -5.95
CA THR A 167 -6.90 -23.39 -5.49
C THR A 167 -6.21 -24.13 -6.64
N GLU A 168 -6.89 -24.29 -7.77
CA GLU A 168 -6.28 -24.89 -8.97
C GLU A 168 -5.10 -24.07 -9.47
N ARG A 169 -5.23 -22.74 -9.58
CA ARG A 169 -4.13 -21.85 -10.00
C ARG A 169 -2.95 -21.93 -9.03
N PHE A 170 -3.20 -21.83 -7.75
CA PHE A 170 -2.14 -21.91 -6.74
C PHE A 170 -1.46 -23.29 -6.68
N SER A 171 -2.15 -24.36 -7.01
CA SER A 171 -1.54 -25.69 -7.10
C SER A 171 -0.43 -25.80 -8.17
N GLN A 172 -0.45 -24.92 -9.18
CA GLN A 172 0.57 -24.85 -10.22
C GLN A 172 1.87 -24.17 -9.76
N ILE A 173 1.86 -23.55 -8.58
CA ILE A 173 3.03 -22.85 -8.03
C ILE A 173 3.99 -23.88 -7.43
N PRO A 174 5.26 -23.95 -7.91
CA PRO A 174 6.27 -24.85 -7.36
C PRO A 174 6.52 -24.56 -5.86
N LYS A 175 6.85 -25.61 -5.10
CA LYS A 175 7.15 -25.49 -3.67
C LYS A 175 8.33 -24.55 -3.37
N THR A 176 9.26 -24.42 -4.30
CA THR A 176 10.45 -23.55 -4.19
C THR A 176 10.19 -22.10 -4.67
N SER A 177 8.97 -21.79 -5.08
CA SER A 177 8.63 -20.47 -5.58
C SER A 177 8.42 -19.47 -4.43
N PRO A 178 8.88 -18.21 -4.55
CA PRO A 178 8.62 -17.17 -3.57
C PRO A 178 7.12 -16.82 -3.42
N TYR A 179 6.30 -17.26 -4.37
CA TYR A 179 4.84 -17.09 -4.33
C TYR A 179 4.12 -18.18 -3.54
N ARG A 180 4.79 -19.26 -3.14
CA ARG A 180 4.14 -20.43 -2.50
C ARG A 180 3.43 -20.06 -1.20
N HIS A 181 4.15 -19.48 -0.26
CA HIS A 181 3.61 -19.14 1.06
C HIS A 181 2.59 -17.99 0.97
N ARG A 182 2.80 -17.03 0.05
CA ARG A 182 1.82 -15.95 -0.19
C ARG A 182 0.50 -16.48 -0.75
N ALA A 183 0.55 -17.48 -1.63
CA ALA A 183 -0.65 -18.12 -2.18
C ALA A 183 -1.41 -18.91 -1.10
N GLU A 184 -0.67 -19.62 -0.25
CA GLU A 184 -1.25 -20.35 0.88
C GLU A 184 -1.90 -19.39 1.88
N TYR A 185 -1.22 -18.33 2.27
CA TYR A 185 -1.77 -17.28 3.12
C TYR A 185 -3.05 -16.66 2.52
N ALA A 186 -3.04 -16.33 1.23
CA ALA A 186 -4.21 -15.77 0.56
C ALA A 186 -5.42 -16.71 0.60
N LEU A 187 -5.23 -18.03 0.42
CA LEU A 187 -6.30 -19.02 0.58
C LEU A 187 -6.82 -19.08 2.01
N ILE A 188 -5.92 -19.08 2.99
CA ILE A 188 -6.30 -19.14 4.41
C ILE A 188 -7.11 -17.91 4.79
N ILE A 189 -6.65 -16.72 4.43
CA ILE A 189 -7.38 -15.47 4.74
C ILE A 189 -8.75 -15.43 4.05
N HIS A 190 -8.83 -15.84 2.79
CA HIS A 190 -10.12 -15.87 2.11
C HIS A 190 -11.10 -16.88 2.75
N SER A 191 -10.59 -17.93 3.38
CA SER A 191 -11.38 -18.95 4.05
C SER A 191 -11.96 -18.52 5.41
N LEU A 192 -11.48 -17.41 6.00
CA LEU A 192 -11.99 -16.86 7.26
C LEU A 192 -13.51 -16.63 7.27
N ALA A 193 -14.10 -16.35 6.10
CA ALA A 193 -15.55 -16.11 5.98
C ALA A 193 -16.38 -17.38 5.88
N THR A 194 -15.79 -18.57 5.65
CA THR A 194 -16.50 -19.78 5.25
C THR A 194 -16.16 -21.01 6.07
N TYR A 195 -14.99 -21.05 6.73
CA TYR A 195 -14.54 -22.20 7.51
C TYR A 195 -14.64 -21.95 9.01
N GLU A 196 -14.59 -23.04 9.80
CA GLU A 196 -14.48 -22.96 11.24
C GLU A 196 -13.14 -22.26 11.61
N LEU A 197 -13.22 -21.35 12.56
CA LEU A 197 -12.09 -20.49 12.91
C LEU A 197 -10.87 -21.29 13.44
N ASP A 198 -11.12 -22.42 14.11
CA ASP A 198 -10.06 -23.29 14.64
C ASP A 198 -9.23 -23.92 13.50
N GLU A 199 -9.87 -24.32 12.39
CA GLU A 199 -9.16 -24.83 11.21
C GLU A 199 -8.27 -23.74 10.56
N VAL A 200 -8.78 -22.52 10.49
CA VAL A 200 -8.01 -21.39 9.96
C VAL A 200 -6.80 -21.08 10.84
N LEU A 201 -6.97 -21.10 12.16
CA LEU A 201 -5.89 -20.91 13.12
C LEU A 201 -4.81 -21.97 12.97
N GLU A 202 -5.17 -23.26 12.97
CA GLU A 202 -4.21 -24.35 12.79
C GLU A 202 -3.38 -24.18 11.51
N ARG A 203 -4.03 -23.80 10.41
CA ARG A 203 -3.35 -23.56 9.13
C ARG A 203 -2.43 -22.35 9.18
N LEU A 204 -2.81 -21.26 9.83
CA LEU A 204 -1.95 -20.08 10.01
C LEU A 204 -0.76 -20.40 10.91
N GLU A 205 -0.96 -21.15 12.01
CA GLU A 205 0.11 -21.57 12.91
C GLU A 205 1.13 -22.46 12.18
N VAL A 206 0.68 -23.40 11.36
CA VAL A 206 1.55 -24.23 10.53
C VAL A 206 2.32 -23.37 9.53
N LEU A 207 1.66 -22.39 8.89
CA LEU A 207 2.31 -21.52 7.92
C LEU A 207 3.34 -20.58 8.59
N SER A 208 3.08 -20.11 9.80
CA SER A 208 4.01 -19.23 10.55
C SER A 208 5.36 -19.90 10.88
N GLN A 209 5.40 -21.24 10.89
CA GLN A 209 6.59 -22.03 11.15
C GLN A 209 7.32 -22.48 9.87
N ALA A 210 6.87 -22.04 8.71
CA ALA A 210 7.48 -22.43 7.44
C ALA A 210 8.91 -21.86 7.33
N GLU A 211 9.84 -22.72 6.85
CA GLU A 211 11.18 -22.27 6.48
C GLU A 211 11.10 -21.32 5.27
N ASP A 212 12.02 -20.37 5.18
CA ASP A 212 12.11 -19.37 4.09
C ASP A 212 10.87 -18.45 3.97
N LEU A 213 10.15 -18.20 5.07
CA LEU A 213 9.05 -17.25 5.08
C LEU A 213 9.59 -15.82 4.95
N PRO A 214 9.13 -15.02 3.96
CA PRO A 214 9.53 -13.62 3.87
C PRO A 214 9.08 -12.81 5.11
N ASP A 215 9.94 -11.88 5.58
CA ASP A 215 9.68 -11.10 6.81
C ASP A 215 8.34 -10.35 6.76
N ASP A 216 8.01 -9.74 5.64
CA ASP A 216 6.75 -9.03 5.46
C ASP A 216 5.53 -9.96 5.56
N LEU A 217 5.63 -11.17 5.02
CA LEU A 217 4.57 -12.17 5.12
C LEU A 217 4.49 -12.75 6.54
N SER A 218 5.64 -12.97 7.19
CA SER A 218 5.69 -13.38 8.60
C SER A 218 4.98 -12.36 9.50
N ASN A 219 5.24 -11.07 9.30
CA ASN A 219 4.57 -10.00 10.01
C ASN A 219 3.05 -10.01 9.79
N GLU A 220 2.59 -10.20 8.55
CA GLU A 220 1.16 -10.30 8.25
C GLU A 220 0.50 -11.50 8.92
N ILE A 221 1.16 -12.66 8.94
CA ILE A 221 0.65 -13.88 9.56
C ILE A 221 0.52 -13.70 11.08
N HIS A 222 1.59 -13.27 11.76
CA HIS A 222 1.57 -13.06 13.21
C HIS A 222 0.56 -11.98 13.61
N ARG A 223 0.46 -10.91 12.84
CA ARG A 223 -0.57 -9.89 13.09
C ARG A 223 -1.98 -10.45 12.95
N THR A 224 -2.21 -11.31 11.97
CA THR A 224 -3.51 -11.96 11.77
C THR A 224 -3.84 -12.91 12.91
N LEU A 225 -2.87 -13.72 13.35
CA LEU A 225 -3.00 -14.59 14.54
C LEU A 225 -3.34 -13.76 15.79
N GLY A 226 -2.64 -12.65 15.99
CA GLY A 226 -2.91 -11.73 17.09
C GLY A 226 -4.34 -11.16 17.06
N ARG A 227 -4.81 -10.71 15.91
CA ARG A 227 -6.18 -10.21 15.73
C ARG A 227 -7.24 -11.26 15.99
N ILE A 228 -7.04 -12.48 15.49
CA ILE A 228 -7.96 -13.58 15.74
C ILE A 228 -7.97 -13.93 17.25
N GLY A 229 -6.80 -13.98 17.90
CA GLY A 229 -6.69 -14.16 19.34
C GLY A 229 -7.44 -13.08 20.12
N PHE A 230 -7.32 -11.82 19.70
CA PHE A 230 -8.02 -10.69 20.29
C PHE A 230 -9.56 -10.83 20.15
N GLU A 231 -10.06 -11.15 18.97
CA GLU A 231 -11.51 -11.38 18.73
C GLU A 231 -12.05 -12.54 19.58
N GLN A 232 -11.24 -13.54 19.82
CA GLN A 232 -11.57 -14.66 20.70
C GLN A 232 -11.39 -14.35 22.20
N LYS A 233 -11.03 -13.10 22.55
CA LYS A 233 -10.75 -12.64 23.91
C LYS A 233 -9.56 -13.37 24.57
N ARG A 234 -8.67 -13.95 23.78
CA ARG A 234 -7.39 -14.53 24.20
C ARG A 234 -6.30 -13.47 24.11
N PHE A 235 -6.41 -12.45 24.98
CA PHE A 235 -5.60 -11.24 24.90
C PHE A 235 -4.11 -11.48 25.15
N ASP A 236 -3.75 -12.47 26.00
CA ASP A 236 -2.36 -12.89 26.22
C ASP A 236 -1.76 -13.50 24.94
N ASP A 237 -2.53 -14.31 24.21
CA ASP A 237 -2.10 -14.91 22.96
C ASP A 237 -1.90 -13.82 21.90
N ALA A 238 -2.89 -12.92 21.79
CA ALA A 238 -2.81 -11.79 20.86
C ALA A 238 -1.55 -10.93 21.11
N LEU A 239 -1.28 -10.60 22.36
CA LEU A 239 -0.11 -9.80 22.73
C LEU A 239 1.21 -10.50 22.39
N ARG A 240 1.30 -11.82 22.62
CA ARG A 240 2.51 -12.59 22.24
C ARG A 240 2.77 -12.51 20.73
N GLU A 241 1.73 -12.66 19.92
CA GLU A 241 1.86 -12.59 18.47
C GLU A 241 2.30 -11.20 18.00
N TYR A 242 1.74 -10.14 18.58
CA TYR A 242 2.13 -8.76 18.29
C TYR A 242 3.57 -8.44 18.71
N GLU A 243 4.03 -8.98 19.84
CA GLU A 243 5.40 -8.77 20.32
C GLU A 243 6.44 -9.43 19.41
N LEU A 244 6.13 -10.55 18.75
CA LEU A 244 7.02 -11.19 17.79
C LEU A 244 7.38 -10.29 16.61
N ILE A 245 6.45 -9.46 16.18
CA ILE A 245 6.61 -8.61 14.99
C ILE A 245 6.94 -7.15 15.30
N ARG A 246 6.94 -6.76 16.57
CA ARG A 246 7.11 -5.37 16.97
C ARG A 246 8.41 -4.72 16.46
N HIS A 247 9.51 -5.46 16.42
CA HIS A 247 10.80 -4.95 15.96
C HIS A 247 10.95 -4.92 14.44
N THR A 248 10.15 -5.68 13.72
CA THR A 248 10.14 -5.74 12.26
C THR A 248 9.05 -4.87 11.64
N ALA A 249 7.98 -4.59 12.37
CA ALA A 249 6.87 -3.72 11.97
C ALA A 249 6.93 -2.34 12.64
N THR A 250 8.13 -1.78 12.79
CA THR A 250 8.38 -0.51 13.52
C THR A 250 7.66 0.71 12.93
N ASP A 251 7.36 0.68 11.64
CA ASP A 251 6.70 1.79 10.94
C ASP A 251 5.17 1.71 11.01
N ASP A 252 4.61 0.70 11.70
CA ASP A 252 3.16 0.51 11.81
C ASP A 252 2.62 0.92 13.19
N PRO A 253 2.19 2.19 13.35
CA PRO A 253 1.64 2.69 14.61
C PRO A 253 0.32 2.01 15.00
N SER A 254 -0.40 1.38 14.06
CA SER A 254 -1.64 0.67 14.38
C SER A 254 -1.37 -0.61 15.18
N LEU A 255 -0.18 -1.20 15.05
CA LEU A 255 0.25 -2.32 15.90
C LEU A 255 0.32 -1.90 17.39
N LEU A 256 0.86 -0.71 17.68
CA LEU A 256 0.90 -0.18 19.07
C LEU A 256 -0.50 -0.02 19.66
N LEU A 257 -1.47 0.37 18.85
CA LEU A 257 -2.86 0.48 19.30
C LEU A 257 -3.50 -0.89 19.56
N GLU A 258 -3.26 -1.88 18.70
CA GLU A 258 -3.70 -3.27 18.92
C GLU A 258 -3.10 -3.87 20.20
N MET A 259 -1.80 -3.60 20.45
CA MET A 259 -1.13 -3.98 21.71
C MET A 259 -1.69 -3.25 22.93
N ALA A 260 -2.02 -1.98 22.79
CA ALA A 260 -2.61 -1.19 23.87
C ALA A 260 -3.99 -1.72 24.26
N TRP A 261 -4.84 -2.06 23.30
CA TRP A 261 -6.12 -2.70 23.55
C TRP A 261 -5.98 -4.05 24.25
N SER A 262 -5.02 -4.88 23.82
CA SER A 262 -4.75 -6.16 24.46
C SER A 262 -4.32 -5.99 25.91
N ASN A 263 -3.44 -5.03 26.20
CA ASN A 263 -3.03 -4.71 27.57
C ASN A 263 -4.18 -4.17 28.41
N TYR A 264 -5.07 -3.35 27.84
CA TYR A 264 -6.27 -2.86 28.54
C TYR A 264 -7.15 -4.02 29.02
N TYR A 265 -7.47 -4.98 28.13
CA TYR A 265 -8.31 -6.12 28.49
C TYR A 265 -7.65 -7.10 29.45
N LEU A 266 -6.30 -7.13 29.53
CA LEU A 266 -5.53 -7.87 30.53
C LEU A 266 -5.45 -7.14 31.90
N GLY A 267 -5.97 -5.90 32.00
CA GLY A 267 -5.87 -5.10 33.21
C GLY A 267 -4.53 -4.38 33.39
N ASN A 268 -3.65 -4.43 32.37
CA ASN A 268 -2.34 -3.77 32.37
C ASN A 268 -2.48 -2.30 31.93
N TYR A 269 -3.29 -1.51 32.63
CA TYR A 269 -3.68 -0.16 32.22
C TYR A 269 -2.50 0.80 32.09
N GLN A 270 -1.51 0.73 32.99
CA GLN A 270 -0.30 1.58 32.90
C GLN A 270 0.52 1.28 31.65
N ARG A 271 0.57 0.01 31.23
CA ARG A 271 1.25 -0.40 29.99
C ARG A 271 0.47 0.05 28.77
N ALA A 272 -0.85 -0.09 28.75
CA ALA A 272 -1.71 0.43 27.70
C ALA A 272 -1.50 1.93 27.49
N LEU A 273 -1.48 2.70 28.60
CA LEU A 273 -1.19 4.14 28.57
C LEU A 273 0.20 4.46 28.01
N GLY A 274 1.22 3.65 28.36
CA GLY A 274 2.57 3.80 27.83
C GLY A 274 2.60 3.66 26.29
N LEU A 275 1.95 2.62 25.75
CA LEU A 275 1.84 2.42 24.30
C LEU A 275 1.09 3.58 23.60
N LEU A 276 0.06 4.14 24.26
CA LEU A 276 -0.66 5.30 23.71
C LEU A 276 0.18 6.59 23.72
N VAL A 277 1.07 6.76 24.72
CA VAL A 277 2.04 7.89 24.72
C VAL A 277 3.01 7.75 23.55
N ALA A 278 3.46 6.55 23.20
CA ALA A 278 4.31 6.34 22.05
C ALA A 278 3.67 6.82 20.71
N LEU A 279 2.35 6.76 20.60
CA LEU A 279 1.60 7.29 19.44
C LEU A 279 1.59 8.84 19.34
N ASP A 280 2.05 9.56 20.36
CA ASP A 280 2.23 11.01 20.32
C ASP A 280 3.59 11.42 19.70
N ALA A 281 4.46 10.46 19.37
CA ALA A 281 5.73 10.74 18.73
C ALA A 281 5.55 11.51 17.40
N PRO A 282 6.46 12.44 17.08
CA PRO A 282 6.37 13.23 15.85
C PRO A 282 6.29 12.40 14.57
N ALA A 283 6.91 11.21 14.56
CA ALA A 283 6.84 10.26 13.45
C ALA A 283 5.40 9.82 13.12
N TYR A 284 4.51 9.79 14.13
CA TYR A 284 3.12 9.39 13.99
C TYR A 284 2.13 10.57 13.99
N SER A 285 2.64 11.80 13.85
CA SER A 285 1.79 13.02 13.91
C SER A 285 0.68 13.05 12.86
N GLY A 286 0.84 12.32 11.76
CA GLY A 286 -0.18 12.15 10.71
C GLY A 286 -1.19 11.03 10.99
N LEU A 287 -0.94 10.18 11.97
CA LEU A 287 -1.84 9.08 12.29
C LEU A 287 -3.14 9.60 12.88
N ILE A 288 -4.24 9.12 12.35
CA ILE A 288 -5.56 9.34 12.89
C ILE A 288 -6.13 8.01 13.36
N ALA A 289 -6.05 7.83 14.66
CA ALA A 289 -6.65 6.75 15.38
C ALA A 289 -7.56 7.37 16.48
N PRO A 290 -8.82 7.72 16.17
CA PRO A 290 -9.71 8.38 17.12
C PRO A 290 -9.93 7.55 18.40
N GLU A 291 -9.92 6.24 18.29
CA GLU A 291 -10.10 5.28 19.39
C GLU A 291 -8.99 5.36 20.45
N ARG A 292 -7.79 5.89 20.12
CA ARG A 292 -6.74 6.11 21.12
C ARG A 292 -7.20 6.99 22.29
N TYR A 293 -8.00 8.02 22.01
CA TYR A 293 -8.52 8.93 23.05
C TYR A 293 -9.56 8.24 23.93
N LEU A 294 -10.36 7.36 23.32
CA LEU A 294 -11.28 6.50 24.06
C LEU A 294 -10.52 5.54 24.96
N LEU A 295 -9.53 4.81 24.42
CA LEU A 295 -8.75 3.84 25.18
C LEU A 295 -7.94 4.51 26.30
N GLU A 296 -7.37 5.70 26.08
CA GLU A 296 -6.70 6.50 27.09
C GLU A 296 -7.67 6.84 28.23
N ALA A 297 -8.86 7.35 27.90
CA ALA A 297 -9.87 7.68 28.90
C ALA A 297 -10.36 6.46 29.68
N LEU A 298 -10.62 5.34 29.03
CA LEU A 298 -11.00 4.08 29.64
C LEU A 298 -9.91 3.55 30.59
N SER A 299 -8.65 3.57 30.15
CA SER A 299 -7.53 3.10 30.99
C SER A 299 -7.35 3.94 32.25
N LEU A 300 -7.52 5.25 32.14
CA LEU A 300 -7.47 6.18 33.27
C LEU A 300 -8.69 6.01 34.19
N GLU A 301 -9.86 5.73 33.64
CA GLU A 301 -11.08 5.44 34.43
C GLU A 301 -10.90 4.17 35.29
N GLN A 302 -10.33 3.11 34.71
CA GLN A 302 -10.06 1.87 35.43
C GLN A 302 -9.07 2.06 36.60
N LEU A 303 -8.22 3.06 36.54
CA LEU A 303 -7.32 3.49 37.61
C LEU A 303 -7.94 4.53 38.54
N CYS A 304 -9.23 4.80 38.42
CA CYS A 304 -9.95 5.89 39.11
C CYS A 304 -9.26 7.26 39.02
N GLN A 305 -8.57 7.51 37.92
CA GLN A 305 -7.95 8.79 37.59
C GLN A 305 -8.97 9.67 36.82
N PHE A 306 -10.08 10.07 37.47
CA PHE A 306 -11.26 10.59 36.78
C PHE A 306 -11.04 11.94 36.09
N GLU A 307 -10.30 12.86 36.70
CA GLU A 307 -10.01 14.15 36.04
C GLU A 307 -9.08 13.98 34.84
N PRO A 308 -7.99 13.19 34.91
CA PRO A 308 -7.22 12.81 33.75
C PRO A 308 -8.02 12.13 32.64
N ALA A 309 -8.89 11.19 33.00
CA ALA A 309 -9.76 10.51 32.03
C ALA A 309 -10.68 11.50 31.32
N ARG A 310 -11.23 12.48 32.05
CA ARG A 310 -12.04 13.55 31.48
C ARG A 310 -11.24 14.43 30.50
N ILE A 311 -10.00 14.76 30.84
CA ILE A 311 -9.10 15.51 29.97
C ILE A 311 -8.81 14.70 28.69
N ALA A 312 -8.45 13.42 28.82
CA ALA A 312 -8.20 12.53 27.69
C ALA A 312 -9.43 12.46 26.74
N ALA A 313 -10.61 12.25 27.30
CA ALA A 313 -11.87 12.22 26.58
C ALA A 313 -12.14 13.51 25.79
N THR A 314 -11.83 14.68 26.35
CA THR A 314 -12.04 15.97 25.68
C THR A 314 -11.04 16.22 24.55
N ARG A 315 -9.88 15.56 24.57
CA ARG A 315 -8.83 15.70 23.52
C ARG A 315 -9.32 15.23 22.14
N LEU A 316 -10.19 14.22 22.06
CA LEU A 316 -10.80 13.80 20.80
C LEU A 316 -11.46 15.00 20.08
N ARG A 317 -12.30 15.73 20.78
CA ARG A 317 -13.00 16.90 20.18
C ARG A 317 -12.05 18.08 19.94
N ALA A 318 -11.05 18.28 20.79
CA ALA A 318 -10.04 19.30 20.58
C ALA A 318 -9.23 19.03 19.29
N ARG A 319 -8.94 17.77 18.97
CA ARG A 319 -8.16 17.39 17.80
C ARG A 319 -8.99 17.27 16.52
N HIS A 320 -10.19 16.70 16.62
CA HIS A 320 -11.02 16.33 15.47
C HIS A 320 -12.36 17.09 15.40
N GLY A 321 -12.51 18.18 16.18
CA GLY A 321 -13.78 18.91 16.28
C GLY A 321 -14.35 19.35 14.94
N HIS A 322 -13.54 19.89 14.04
CA HIS A 322 -14.02 20.31 12.71
C HIS A 322 -14.56 19.13 11.88
N ALA A 323 -13.91 17.96 11.95
CA ALA A 323 -14.39 16.76 11.24
C ALA A 323 -15.71 16.27 11.84
N LEU A 324 -15.83 16.26 13.18
CA LEU A 324 -17.06 15.89 13.88
C LEU A 324 -18.21 16.88 13.60
N ASP A 325 -17.92 18.18 13.57
CA ASP A 325 -18.92 19.20 13.23
C ASP A 325 -19.43 19.04 11.80
N ASP A 326 -18.55 18.74 10.83
CA ASP A 326 -18.94 18.44 9.45
C ASP A 326 -19.84 17.19 9.39
N LEU A 327 -19.52 16.14 10.15
CA LEU A 327 -20.31 14.90 10.20
C LEU A 327 -21.71 15.15 10.81
N HIS A 328 -21.78 15.89 11.91
CA HIS A 328 -23.07 16.26 12.54
C HIS A 328 -23.92 17.17 11.66
N ALA A 329 -23.29 18.08 10.90
CA ALA A 329 -23.96 18.92 9.92
C ALA A 329 -24.37 18.15 8.66
N LYS A 330 -23.99 16.85 8.53
CA LYS A 330 -24.19 16.00 7.34
C LYS A 330 -23.58 16.62 6.08
N THR A 331 -22.46 17.31 6.22
CA THR A 331 -21.68 17.83 5.11
C THR A 331 -21.26 16.65 4.21
N PRO A 332 -21.42 16.73 2.88
CA PRO A 332 -20.95 15.68 2.00
C PRO A 332 -19.45 15.39 2.22
N LEU A 333 -19.06 14.13 2.38
CA LEU A 333 -17.67 13.77 2.75
C LEU A 333 -16.63 14.40 1.83
N ARG A 334 -16.91 14.47 0.53
CA ARG A 334 -16.02 15.09 -0.46
C ARG A 334 -15.79 16.59 -0.25
N GLU A 335 -16.67 17.27 0.45
CA GLU A 335 -16.60 18.71 0.75
C GLU A 335 -15.88 18.99 2.07
N SER A 336 -15.82 18.00 3.00
CA SER A 336 -15.11 18.16 4.26
C SER A 336 -13.59 18.11 4.04
N SER A 337 -12.93 19.24 4.23
CA SER A 337 -11.48 19.34 4.17
C SER A 337 -10.81 18.63 5.37
N ALA A 338 -11.47 18.62 6.52
CA ALA A 338 -10.97 18.00 7.74
C ALA A 338 -10.96 16.46 7.61
N ILE A 339 -12.05 15.85 7.15
CA ILE A 339 -12.13 14.40 6.91
C ILE A 339 -11.15 13.97 5.81
N ARG A 340 -11.04 14.77 4.75
CA ARG A 340 -10.09 14.50 3.67
C ARG A 340 -8.63 14.54 4.15
N ALA A 341 -8.28 15.53 4.98
CA ALA A 341 -6.94 15.61 5.58
C ALA A 341 -6.68 14.38 6.46
N ALA A 342 -7.66 13.99 7.27
CA ALA A 342 -7.63 12.81 8.10
C ALA A 342 -7.38 11.53 7.29
N ALA A 343 -8.15 11.30 6.24
CA ALA A 343 -8.07 10.12 5.39
C ALA A 343 -6.72 9.97 4.68
N ARG A 344 -6.07 11.07 4.28
CA ARG A 344 -4.77 11.04 3.57
C ARG A 344 -3.62 10.48 4.38
N HIS A 345 -3.73 10.48 5.70
CA HIS A 345 -2.68 10.01 6.60
C HIS A 345 -2.80 8.51 6.95
N ARG A 346 -3.78 7.81 6.40
CA ARG A 346 -3.93 6.37 6.62
C ARG A 346 -2.96 5.56 5.80
N GLU A 347 -2.43 4.48 6.38
CA GLU A 347 -1.48 3.58 5.70
C GLU A 347 -2.10 2.86 4.52
N SER A 348 -3.32 2.38 4.65
CA SER A 348 -4.04 1.67 3.60
C SER A 348 -4.21 2.46 2.29
N GLY A 349 -3.93 3.76 2.30
CA GLY A 349 -4.04 4.65 1.15
C GLY A 349 -2.73 5.02 0.47
N ARG A 350 -1.61 4.56 0.97
CA ARG A 350 -0.30 4.97 0.43
C ARG A 350 -0.06 4.45 -0.98
N ALA A 351 -0.42 3.20 -1.27
CA ALA A 351 -0.10 2.57 -2.55
C ALA A 351 -0.63 3.33 -3.79
N PRO A 352 -1.90 3.76 -3.89
CA PRO A 352 -2.36 4.57 -5.02
C PRO A 352 -1.72 5.96 -5.09
N ALA A 353 -1.45 6.59 -3.93
CA ALA A 353 -0.79 7.89 -3.88
C ALA A 353 0.69 7.77 -4.30
N ASP A 354 1.37 6.70 -3.90
CA ASP A 354 2.75 6.41 -4.28
C ASP A 354 2.84 6.11 -5.78
N PHE A 355 1.91 5.32 -6.32
CA PHE A 355 1.83 5.08 -7.75
C PHE A 355 1.62 6.38 -8.54
N ARG A 356 0.71 7.25 -8.12
CA ARG A 356 0.51 8.55 -8.77
C ARG A 356 1.77 9.44 -8.70
N ARG A 357 2.47 9.41 -7.56
CA ARG A 357 3.74 10.14 -7.38
C ARG A 357 4.80 9.61 -8.33
N HIS A 358 4.92 8.29 -8.43
CA HIS A 358 5.81 7.61 -9.36
C HIS A 358 5.50 7.98 -10.82
N MET A 359 4.23 7.90 -11.22
CA MET A 359 3.77 8.30 -12.54
C MET A 359 4.09 9.75 -12.89
N ARG A 360 3.91 10.68 -11.96
CA ARG A 360 4.28 12.09 -12.17
C ARG A 360 5.79 12.27 -12.33
N HIS A 361 6.59 11.56 -11.56
CA HIS A 361 8.04 11.60 -11.66
C HIS A 361 8.50 11.07 -13.02
N GLU A 362 7.95 9.95 -13.45
CA GLU A 362 8.26 9.34 -14.74
C GLU A 362 7.82 10.22 -15.93
N ALA A 363 6.62 10.79 -15.86
CA ALA A 363 6.14 11.74 -16.88
C ALA A 363 7.00 13.01 -16.97
N ALA A 364 7.49 13.52 -15.83
CA ALA A 364 8.42 14.65 -15.80
C ALA A 364 9.77 14.28 -16.45
N LYS A 365 10.31 13.11 -16.11
CA LYS A 365 11.54 12.58 -16.71
C LYS A 365 11.40 12.41 -18.24
N PHE A 366 10.25 11.87 -18.68
CA PHE A 366 9.96 11.77 -20.11
C PHE A 366 9.92 13.15 -20.76
N ALA A 367 9.31 14.16 -20.14
CA ALA A 367 9.22 15.51 -20.69
C ALA A 367 10.60 16.14 -20.94
N GLU A 368 11.61 15.85 -20.11
CA GLU A 368 12.98 16.33 -20.27
C GLU A 368 13.67 15.76 -21.52
N ILE A 369 13.37 14.51 -21.88
CA ILE A 369 14.00 13.81 -23.02
C ILE A 369 13.08 13.64 -24.23
N ARG A 370 11.88 14.18 -24.16
CA ARG A 370 10.79 14.02 -25.12
C ARG A 370 11.20 14.26 -26.59
N GLU A 371 11.97 15.32 -26.85
CA GLU A 371 12.37 15.68 -28.21
C GLU A 371 13.29 14.63 -28.86
N GLN A 372 14.02 13.86 -28.06
CA GLN A 372 14.93 12.81 -28.54
C GLN A 372 14.20 11.61 -29.14
N PHE A 373 12.93 11.39 -28.79
CA PHE A 373 12.12 10.29 -29.32
C PHE A 373 11.53 10.57 -30.72
N GLY A 374 11.65 11.79 -31.19
CA GLY A 374 11.00 12.23 -32.45
C GLY A 374 9.47 12.32 -32.31
N PRO A 375 8.80 12.94 -33.30
CA PRO A 375 7.40 13.37 -33.16
C PRO A 375 6.42 12.20 -32.93
N GLN A 376 6.61 11.08 -33.62
CA GLN A 376 5.64 9.96 -33.58
C GLN A 376 5.68 9.18 -32.26
N LEU A 377 6.87 8.77 -31.81
CA LEU A 377 6.99 8.06 -30.55
C LEU A 377 6.72 9.00 -29.37
N ALA A 378 7.20 10.25 -29.42
CA ALA A 378 6.89 11.23 -28.38
C ALA A 378 5.38 11.44 -28.22
N GLN A 379 4.62 11.59 -29.30
CA GLN A 379 3.16 11.71 -29.26
C GLN A 379 2.51 10.45 -28.67
N HIS A 380 3.02 9.26 -28.97
CA HIS A 380 2.51 8.01 -28.41
C HIS A 380 2.75 7.92 -26.90
N LEU A 381 3.95 8.27 -26.46
CA LEU A 381 4.29 8.31 -25.03
C LEU A 381 3.51 9.40 -24.28
N ASP A 382 3.28 10.58 -24.89
CA ASP A 382 2.38 11.61 -24.33
C ASP A 382 0.98 11.04 -24.03
N GLN A 383 0.42 10.22 -24.94
CA GLN A 383 -0.89 9.59 -24.74
C GLN A 383 -0.86 8.55 -23.63
N ILE A 384 0.22 7.76 -23.53
CA ILE A 384 0.42 6.79 -22.47
C ILE A 384 0.41 7.49 -21.11
N TYR A 385 1.21 8.54 -20.94
CA TYR A 385 1.28 9.26 -19.67
C TYR A 385 0.01 10.04 -19.33
N ALA A 386 -0.62 10.67 -20.32
CA ALA A 386 -1.89 11.36 -20.09
C ALA A 386 -2.97 10.41 -19.58
N HIS A 387 -3.09 9.24 -20.21
CA HIS A 387 -4.05 8.22 -19.78
C HIS A 387 -3.67 7.60 -18.41
N GLY A 388 -2.41 7.25 -18.25
CA GLY A 388 -1.91 6.65 -17.01
C GLY A 388 -2.07 7.56 -15.78
N LEU A 389 -1.78 8.86 -15.94
CA LEU A 389 -1.98 9.85 -14.88
C LEU A 389 -3.47 10.02 -14.54
N GLN A 390 -4.34 10.06 -15.53
CA GLN A 390 -5.80 10.15 -15.32
C GLN A 390 -6.32 8.92 -14.56
N GLU A 391 -5.85 7.72 -14.92
CA GLU A 391 -6.25 6.49 -14.25
C GLU A 391 -5.70 6.41 -12.81
N ALA A 392 -4.43 6.80 -12.60
CA ALA A 392 -3.84 6.87 -11.28
C ALA A 392 -4.59 7.86 -10.36
N GLU A 393 -4.98 9.01 -10.89
CA GLU A 393 -5.77 10.01 -10.16
C GLU A 393 -7.16 9.48 -9.80
N ARG A 394 -7.84 8.81 -10.74
CA ARG A 394 -9.15 8.20 -10.51
C ARG A 394 -9.09 7.13 -9.41
N ARG A 395 -8.04 6.30 -9.40
CA ARG A 395 -7.85 5.25 -8.39
C ARG A 395 -7.56 5.84 -7.01
N GLU A 396 -6.69 6.84 -6.94
CA GLU A 396 -6.41 7.53 -5.68
C GLU A 396 -7.68 8.21 -5.12
N ASP A 397 -8.47 8.88 -5.97
CA ASP A 397 -9.73 9.50 -5.54
C ASP A 397 -10.74 8.46 -5.02
N ALA A 398 -10.83 7.30 -5.66
CA ALA A 398 -11.72 6.23 -5.22
C ALA A 398 -11.27 5.65 -3.87
N GLN A 399 -9.98 5.40 -3.71
CA GLN A 399 -9.38 4.93 -2.47
C GLN A 399 -9.55 5.94 -1.33
N LEU A 400 -9.22 7.20 -1.60
CA LEU A 400 -9.37 8.29 -0.63
C LEU A 400 -10.83 8.42 -0.15
N PHE A 401 -11.80 8.25 -1.05
CA PHE A 401 -13.20 8.28 -0.65
C PHE A 401 -13.59 7.10 0.25
N GLY A 402 -13.06 5.90 -0.01
CA GLY A 402 -13.21 4.74 0.88
C GLY A 402 -12.67 5.04 2.28
N GLN A 403 -11.46 5.58 2.36
CA GLN A 403 -10.82 5.97 3.63
C GLN A 403 -11.58 7.08 4.37
N MET A 404 -12.13 8.06 3.64
CA MET A 404 -12.97 9.10 4.24
C MET A 404 -14.20 8.51 4.93
N ARG A 405 -14.80 7.44 4.36
CA ARG A 405 -15.92 6.74 5.01
C ARG A 405 -15.47 6.04 6.28
N GLU A 406 -14.39 5.27 6.21
CA GLU A 406 -13.83 4.56 7.36
C GLU A 406 -13.47 5.51 8.51
N VAL A 407 -12.72 6.59 8.22
CA VAL A 407 -12.40 7.63 9.21
C VAL A 407 -13.65 8.25 9.82
N SER A 408 -14.69 8.47 9.02
CA SER A 408 -15.95 9.03 9.52
C SER A 408 -16.67 8.10 10.49
N GLU A 409 -16.70 6.81 10.18
CA GLU A 409 -17.29 5.78 11.03
C GLU A 409 -16.50 5.64 12.34
N GLU A 410 -15.17 5.64 12.30
CA GLU A 410 -14.30 5.59 13.48
C GLU A 410 -14.44 6.85 14.37
N LEU A 411 -14.49 8.04 13.76
CA LEU A 411 -14.69 9.28 14.51
C LEU A 411 -16.01 9.28 15.26
N LEU A 412 -17.11 8.85 14.62
CA LEU A 412 -18.42 8.79 15.26
C LEU A 412 -18.46 7.72 16.36
N THR A 413 -17.87 6.55 16.12
CA THR A 413 -17.77 5.48 17.12
C THR A 413 -16.95 5.92 18.34
N ALA A 414 -15.81 6.57 18.11
CA ALA A 414 -14.98 7.10 19.18
C ALA A 414 -15.68 8.21 19.94
N GLU A 415 -16.42 9.12 19.27
CA GLU A 415 -17.20 10.17 19.96
C GLU A 415 -18.29 9.57 20.82
N GLU A 416 -19.01 8.56 20.35
CA GLU A 416 -20.04 7.87 21.15
C GLU A 416 -19.41 7.21 22.38
N GLY A 417 -18.31 6.46 22.19
CA GLY A 417 -17.58 5.84 23.30
C GLY A 417 -17.09 6.85 24.34
N VAL A 418 -16.48 7.96 23.89
CA VAL A 418 -16.03 9.05 24.79
C VAL A 418 -17.20 9.67 25.54
N ARG A 419 -18.37 9.84 24.94
CA ARG A 419 -19.57 10.34 25.63
C ARG A 419 -20.04 9.39 26.73
N LEU A 420 -19.99 8.08 26.48
CA LEU A 420 -20.32 7.08 27.52
C LEU A 420 -19.33 7.14 28.68
N VAL A 421 -18.03 7.19 28.39
CA VAL A 421 -17.00 7.34 29.45
C VAL A 421 -17.23 8.62 30.28
N LEU A 422 -17.48 9.76 29.64
CA LEU A 422 -17.77 11.02 30.34
C LEU A 422 -19.01 10.90 31.26
N HIS A 423 -20.02 10.15 30.81
CA HIS A 423 -21.22 9.89 31.64
C HIS A 423 -20.87 8.99 32.85
N GLU A 424 -20.10 7.92 32.64
CA GLU A 424 -19.68 7.01 33.70
C GLU A 424 -18.77 7.69 34.72
N LEU A 425 -17.86 8.55 34.27
CA LEU A 425 -17.02 9.37 35.12
C LEU A 425 -17.87 10.27 36.03
N ALA A 426 -18.87 10.96 35.46
CA ALA A 426 -19.77 11.82 36.23
C ALA A 426 -20.55 11.02 37.29
N VAL A 427 -21.02 9.81 36.97
CA VAL A 427 -21.70 8.93 37.91
C VAL A 427 -20.72 8.43 39.00
N SER A 428 -19.49 8.11 38.66
CA SER A 428 -18.46 7.61 39.58
C SER A 428 -18.04 8.67 40.59
N VAL A 429 -17.86 9.91 40.13
CA VAL A 429 -17.63 11.08 41.01
C VAL A 429 -18.80 11.28 41.98
N LEU A 430 -20.05 11.24 41.48
CA LEU A 430 -21.24 11.38 42.32
C LEU A 430 -21.36 10.23 43.35
N ARG A 431 -20.86 9.04 43.06
CA ARG A 431 -20.86 7.91 43.98
C ARG A 431 -19.69 7.90 44.96
N GLY A 432 -18.80 8.89 44.90
CA GLY A 432 -17.64 9.01 45.78
C GLY A 432 -16.61 7.92 45.65
N ARG A 433 -16.43 7.39 44.41
CA ARG A 433 -15.44 6.36 44.09
C ARG A 433 -13.99 6.88 44.04
N GLU A 434 -13.82 8.21 43.99
CA GLU A 434 -12.50 8.84 43.97
C GLU A 434 -12.04 9.13 45.40
N ARG A 435 -10.80 8.75 45.72
CA ARG A 435 -10.14 9.21 46.93
C ARG A 435 -9.85 10.70 46.81
N ASP A 436 -10.44 11.48 47.68
CA ASP A 436 -10.38 12.92 47.69
C ASP A 436 -8.93 13.42 47.86
N GLN A 437 -8.25 13.72 46.76
CA GLN A 437 -7.10 14.63 46.71
C GLN A 437 -6.80 15.05 45.28
N ALA A 438 -7.10 16.30 45.00
CA ALA A 438 -6.72 16.99 43.78
C ALA A 438 -5.22 17.30 43.81
N ASP A 439 -4.39 16.33 43.38
CA ASP A 439 -3.01 16.62 43.01
C ASP A 439 -2.88 16.59 41.48
N PRO A 440 -2.41 17.66 40.85
CA PRO A 440 -2.31 17.69 39.40
C PRO A 440 -1.31 16.66 38.93
N LEU A 441 -1.73 15.88 37.94
CA LEU A 441 -1.19 14.67 37.32
C LEU A 441 0.31 14.59 37.07
N TYR A 442 1.04 15.65 37.14
CA TYR A 442 2.43 15.70 36.71
C TYR A 442 3.38 16.36 37.72
N ARG A 443 2.94 16.65 38.96
CA ARG A 443 3.79 17.40 39.89
C ARG A 443 4.68 16.59 40.79
N ASN A 444 4.41 15.34 41.08
CA ASN A 444 5.25 14.51 41.98
C ASN A 444 5.19 13.03 41.62
N ILE A 445 5.56 12.67 40.39
CA ILE A 445 5.92 11.29 40.14
C ILE A 445 7.32 11.13 40.74
N GLU A 446 7.45 10.57 41.95
CA GLU A 446 8.71 10.00 42.38
C GLU A 446 9.01 8.82 41.45
N VAL A 447 9.79 9.07 40.41
CA VAL A 447 10.32 8.00 39.58
C VAL A 447 11.13 7.10 40.49
N PRO A 448 10.86 5.80 40.57
CA PRO A 448 11.67 4.91 41.38
C PRO A 448 13.09 4.91 40.82
N VAL A 449 13.97 5.66 41.42
CA VAL A 449 15.40 5.67 41.10
C VAL A 449 16.02 4.45 41.78
N GLY A 450 15.97 3.32 41.13
CA GLY A 450 16.52 2.04 41.61
C GLY A 450 17.31 1.34 40.54
N GLY A 451 18.60 1.27 40.71
CA GLY A 451 19.51 0.35 40.02
C GLY A 451 19.83 0.74 38.57
N ASP A 452 19.16 0.18 37.62
CA ASP A 452 19.51 0.24 36.19
C ASP A 452 18.53 1.09 35.34
N SER A 453 17.67 1.89 35.98
CA SER A 453 16.70 2.72 35.26
C SER A 453 17.21 4.13 35.04
N VAL A 454 17.25 4.58 33.77
CA VAL A 454 17.61 5.94 33.38
C VAL A 454 16.34 6.67 32.96
N PHE A 455 16.05 7.79 33.61
CA PHE A 455 14.92 8.63 33.25
C PHE A 455 15.33 9.58 32.14
N TYR A 456 14.69 9.47 30.99
CA TYR A 456 14.76 10.45 29.91
C TYR A 456 13.46 11.26 29.89
N LYS A 457 13.63 12.58 29.84
CA LYS A 457 12.50 13.44 29.54
C LYS A 457 12.14 13.27 28.08
N PHE A 458 10.88 12.90 27.80
CA PHE A 458 10.39 12.75 26.43
C PHE A 458 10.27 14.15 25.80
N ASP A 459 11.23 14.49 24.96
CA ASP A 459 11.27 15.74 24.20
C ASP A 459 10.85 15.55 22.72
N GLY A 460 10.15 14.46 22.42
CA GLY A 460 9.67 14.12 21.07
C GLY A 460 10.61 13.17 20.31
N GLU A 461 11.70 12.70 20.92
CA GLU A 461 12.50 11.61 20.37
C GLU A 461 11.80 10.29 20.67
N PHE A 462 11.75 9.41 19.67
CA PHE A 462 11.15 8.09 19.79
C PHE A 462 12.14 7.04 19.32
N TRP A 463 12.50 6.14 20.24
CA TRP A 463 13.33 4.98 19.96
C TRP A 463 12.45 3.72 20.05
N THR A 464 12.44 2.91 19.02
CA THR A 464 11.58 1.71 18.94
C THR A 464 11.85 0.68 20.05
N ASP A 465 13.05 0.64 20.58
CA ASP A 465 13.46 -0.21 21.69
C ASP A 465 12.98 0.31 23.06
N GLU A 466 12.67 1.60 23.20
CA GLU A 466 12.14 2.17 24.44
C GLU A 466 10.67 1.81 24.68
N VAL A 467 9.92 1.46 23.62
CA VAL A 467 8.50 1.06 23.74
C VAL A 467 8.33 -0.17 24.63
N ASP A 468 9.36 -1.02 24.74
CA ASP A 468 9.31 -2.27 25.51
C ASP A 468 9.00 -2.05 26.98
N ASN A 469 9.51 -0.96 27.52
CA ASN A 469 9.42 -0.66 28.93
C ASN A 469 8.61 0.62 29.24
N LEU A 470 7.94 1.18 28.24
CA LEU A 470 7.17 2.40 28.41
C LEU A 470 5.91 2.10 29.23
N ILE A 471 5.91 2.54 30.47
CA ILE A 471 4.82 2.42 31.44
C ILE A 471 4.53 3.80 31.99
N VAL A 472 3.26 4.20 32.05
CA VAL A 472 2.87 5.40 32.79
C VAL A 472 2.64 5.02 34.25
N PRO A 473 3.52 5.40 35.18
CA PRO A 473 3.47 4.98 36.58
C PRO A 473 2.38 5.76 37.36
N LEU A 474 1.13 5.43 37.11
CA LEU A 474 -0.02 5.98 37.84
C LEU A 474 -0.45 5.05 38.94
N GLU A 475 -0.75 5.61 40.14
CA GLU A 475 -1.37 4.87 41.20
C GLU A 475 -2.84 4.55 40.90
N ASP A 476 -3.25 3.36 41.25
CA ASP A 476 -4.67 3.01 41.32
C ASP A 476 -5.32 3.75 42.50
N ARG A 477 -6.26 4.63 42.16
CA ARG A 477 -7.00 5.44 43.18
C ARG A 477 -8.38 4.89 43.49
N CYS A 478 -8.71 3.71 42.97
CA CYS A 478 -10.01 3.10 43.25
C CYS A 478 -10.16 2.82 44.75
N VAL A 479 -11.33 3.13 45.30
CA VAL A 479 -11.71 2.72 46.65
C VAL A 479 -12.33 1.32 46.55
N GLU A 480 -11.78 0.35 47.24
CA GLU A 480 -12.33 -1.01 47.36
C GLU A 480 -13.74 -1.03 47.98
#